data_4f729cfdb3e15f061b3d51f8caf970ba
#
_entry.id   4f729cfdb3e15f061b3d51f8caf970ba
#
_cell.length_a   1.000
_cell.length_b   1.000
_cell.length_c   1.000
_cell.angle_alpha   90.00
_cell.angle_beta   90.00
_cell.angle_gamma   90.00
#
_symmetry.space_group_name_H-M   'P 1'
#
loop_
_entity.id
_entity.type
_entity.pdbx_description
1 polymer ?
#
loop_
_entity_poly.entity_id
_entity_poly.type
_entity_poly.pdbx_seq_one_letter_code
_entity_poly.pdbx_strand_id
1 'polypeptide(L)'
;GSCTAQAGVGMVEYYERKAFGRHMDASRLFLYKVTRNLMKVKGDTGAYLRTTMGALVLFGVPPEEYWTYTDEAKSFDKEPPAFCYAFAQNYQAIKYFRHDPPGTSANTLVGKVKTYLSLGHPAMFGFTVYSSIEQAEKTGRIPFPSSSSQGIFTTGVAITGE
;
A
#
# COMPACT_ATOMS: atom_id res chain seq x y z
N GLY A 1 11.12 -1.04 2.32
CA GLY A 1 10.37 -0.30 1.28
C GLY A 1 8.95 -0.80 1.01
N SER A 2 8.39 -1.72 1.83
CA SER A 2 7.11 -2.42 1.56
C SER A 2 5.83 -1.65 1.91
N CYS A 3 5.89 -0.35 2.25
CA CYS A 3 4.74 0.42 2.75
C CYS A 3 3.52 0.41 1.82
N THR A 4 3.71 0.43 0.50
CA THR A 4 2.60 0.34 -0.46
C THR A 4 1.91 -1.03 -0.42
N ALA A 5 2.68 -2.10 -0.23
CA ALA A 5 2.15 -3.45 -0.06
C ALA A 5 1.39 -3.59 1.27
N GLN A 6 1.91 -3.01 2.36
CA GLN A 6 1.22 -2.96 3.66
C GLN A 6 -0.15 -2.29 3.53
N ALA A 7 -0.19 -1.12 2.87
CA ALA A 7 -1.44 -0.40 2.63
C ALA A 7 -2.39 -1.17 1.70
N GLY A 8 -1.85 -1.78 0.62
CA GLY A 8 -2.64 -2.56 -0.34
C GLY A 8 -3.28 -3.79 0.29
N VAL A 9 -2.53 -4.53 1.10
CA VAL A 9 -3.02 -5.68 1.86
C VAL A 9 -4.12 -5.25 2.83
N GLY A 10 -3.92 -4.14 3.57
CA GLY A 10 -4.94 -3.62 4.48
C GLY A 10 -6.27 -3.32 3.79
N MET A 11 -6.25 -2.88 2.52
CA MET A 11 -7.48 -2.72 1.74
C MET A 11 -8.15 -4.06 1.41
N VAL A 12 -7.38 -5.08 1.03
CA VAL A 12 -7.92 -6.42 0.75
C VAL A 12 -8.55 -7.00 2.02
N GLU A 13 -7.84 -6.95 3.14
CA GLU A 13 -8.32 -7.43 4.44
C GLU A 13 -9.61 -6.70 4.89
N TYR A 14 -9.67 -5.39 4.65
CA TYR A 14 -10.87 -4.61 4.92
C TYR A 14 -12.07 -5.10 4.10
N TYR A 15 -11.90 -5.29 2.79
CA TYR A 15 -13.00 -5.72 1.92
C TYR A 15 -13.41 -7.16 2.18
N GLU A 16 -12.47 -8.06 2.45
CA GLU A 16 -12.75 -9.44 2.86
C GLU A 16 -13.56 -9.48 4.16
N ARG A 17 -13.15 -8.71 5.16
CA ARG A 17 -13.89 -8.60 6.41
C ARG A 17 -15.28 -8.00 6.21
N LYS A 18 -15.41 -6.99 5.37
CA LYS A 18 -16.69 -6.36 5.06
C LYS A 18 -17.64 -7.30 4.32
N ALA A 19 -17.12 -8.10 3.38
CA ALA A 19 -17.91 -9.00 2.56
C ALA A 19 -18.29 -10.30 3.29
N PHE A 20 -17.37 -10.87 4.06
CA PHE A 20 -17.50 -12.23 4.61
C PHE A 20 -17.48 -12.29 6.13
N GLY A 21 -17.32 -11.18 6.83
CA GLY A 21 -17.30 -11.09 8.30
C GLY A 21 -16.08 -11.73 8.97
N ARG A 22 -15.10 -12.20 8.20
CA ARG A 22 -13.87 -12.85 8.70
C ARG A 22 -12.62 -12.11 8.26
N HIS A 23 -11.59 -12.16 9.11
CA HIS A 23 -10.29 -11.63 8.77
C HIS A 23 -9.51 -12.66 7.95
N MET A 24 -8.87 -12.17 6.87
CA MET A 24 -7.85 -12.88 6.13
C MET A 24 -6.55 -12.09 6.27
N ASP A 25 -5.50 -12.71 6.74
CA ASP A 25 -4.16 -12.12 6.75
C ASP A 25 -3.52 -12.36 5.38
N ALA A 26 -3.29 -11.30 4.61
CA ALA A 26 -2.82 -11.40 3.23
C ALA A 26 -1.31 -11.15 3.11
N SER A 27 -0.66 -11.79 2.16
CA SER A 27 0.80 -11.77 2.02
C SER A 27 1.32 -10.42 1.51
N ARG A 28 1.89 -9.67 2.43
CA ARG A 28 2.55 -8.38 2.17
C ARG A 28 3.77 -8.55 1.29
N LEU A 29 4.53 -9.62 1.54
CA LEU A 29 5.76 -9.87 0.79
C LEU A 29 5.46 -10.29 -0.65
N PHE A 30 4.43 -11.11 -0.87
CA PHE A 30 3.98 -11.44 -2.23
C PHE A 30 3.62 -10.18 -3.00
N LEU A 31 2.72 -9.35 -2.45
CA LEU A 31 2.29 -8.13 -3.12
C LEU A 31 3.47 -7.18 -3.39
N TYR A 32 4.39 -7.03 -2.44
CA TYR A 32 5.59 -6.22 -2.63
C TYR A 32 6.49 -6.77 -3.75
N LYS A 33 6.69 -8.08 -3.81
CA LYS A 33 7.52 -8.71 -4.83
C LYS A 33 6.92 -8.58 -6.22
N VAL A 34 5.65 -8.93 -6.40
CA VAL A 34 5.00 -8.86 -7.72
C VAL A 34 4.86 -7.43 -8.23
N THR A 35 4.68 -6.46 -7.32
CA THR A 35 4.66 -5.04 -7.68
C THR A 35 6.02 -4.61 -8.24
N ARG A 36 7.14 -4.97 -7.58
CA ARG A 36 8.50 -4.66 -8.07
C ARG A 36 8.82 -5.37 -9.38
N ASN A 37 8.32 -6.59 -9.57
CA ASN A 37 8.44 -7.31 -10.84
C ASN A 37 7.77 -6.54 -11.99
N LEU A 38 6.56 -6.00 -11.77
CA LEU A 38 5.88 -5.14 -12.75
C LEU A 38 6.67 -3.85 -13.05
N MET A 39 7.32 -3.29 -12.03
CA MET A 39 8.19 -2.11 -12.18
C MET A 39 9.55 -2.45 -12.81
N LYS A 40 9.87 -3.74 -12.98
CA LYS A 40 11.17 -4.24 -13.47
C LYS A 40 12.36 -3.79 -12.60
N VAL A 41 12.16 -3.70 -11.29
CA VAL A 41 13.20 -3.32 -10.32
C VAL A 41 13.49 -4.48 -9.37
N LYS A 42 14.72 -4.50 -8.85
CA LYS A 42 15.20 -5.49 -7.87
C LYS A 42 15.64 -4.77 -6.60
N GLY A 43 15.68 -5.50 -5.50
CA GLY A 43 16.09 -4.96 -4.21
C GLY A 43 14.98 -4.18 -3.50
N ASP A 44 15.30 -3.57 -2.38
CA ASP A 44 14.35 -2.83 -1.54
C ASP A 44 14.18 -1.37 -2.01
N THR A 45 13.56 -1.19 -3.16
CA THR A 45 13.43 0.09 -3.87
C THR A 45 12.17 0.87 -3.50
N GLY A 46 11.27 0.29 -2.70
CA GLY A 46 9.90 0.79 -2.58
C GLY A 46 9.05 0.41 -3.80
N ALA A 47 7.84 0.93 -3.86
CA ALA A 47 6.91 0.68 -4.96
C ALA A 47 5.92 1.84 -5.13
N TYR A 48 5.36 1.99 -6.34
CA TYR A 48 4.33 2.99 -6.61
C TYR A 48 2.95 2.47 -6.21
N LEU A 49 2.12 3.32 -5.61
CA LEU A 49 0.73 3.00 -5.24
C LEU A 49 -0.07 2.47 -6.43
N ARG A 50 0.05 3.14 -7.59
CA ARG A 50 -0.65 2.73 -8.80
C ARG A 50 -0.25 1.34 -9.26
N THR A 51 1.05 1.01 -9.24
CA THR A 51 1.55 -0.31 -9.64
C THR A 51 1.12 -1.37 -8.65
N THR A 52 1.10 -1.06 -7.34
CA THR A 52 0.60 -1.97 -6.31
C THR A 52 -0.88 -2.30 -6.52
N MET A 53 -1.70 -1.30 -6.84
CA MET A 53 -3.11 -1.53 -7.18
C MET A 53 -3.27 -2.33 -8.48
N GLY A 54 -2.41 -2.07 -9.47
CA GLY A 54 -2.33 -2.88 -10.69
C GLY A 54 -1.96 -4.33 -10.42
N ALA A 55 -1.03 -4.58 -9.50
CA ALA A 55 -0.65 -5.92 -9.08
C ALA A 55 -1.82 -6.67 -8.41
N LEU A 56 -2.61 -6.00 -7.56
CA LEU A 56 -3.81 -6.57 -6.95
C LEU A 56 -4.88 -6.94 -8.00
N VAL A 57 -5.02 -6.16 -9.07
CA VAL A 57 -5.95 -6.47 -10.16
C VAL A 57 -5.44 -7.60 -11.05
N LEU A 58 -4.13 -7.64 -11.33
CA LEU A 58 -3.55 -8.64 -12.23
C LEU A 58 -3.36 -10.01 -11.56
N PHE A 59 -2.91 -10.02 -10.31
CA PHE A 59 -2.48 -11.24 -9.63
C PHE A 59 -3.33 -11.55 -8.39
N GLY A 60 -3.89 -10.52 -7.74
CA GLY A 60 -4.45 -10.68 -6.41
C GLY A 60 -3.36 -10.79 -5.33
N VAL A 61 -3.72 -11.41 -4.21
CA VAL A 61 -2.79 -11.65 -3.11
C VAL A 61 -3.16 -12.95 -2.38
N PRO A 62 -2.20 -13.87 -2.11
CA PRO A 62 -2.48 -15.07 -1.34
C PRO A 62 -2.48 -14.78 0.16
N PRO A 63 -3.00 -15.68 1.01
CA PRO A 63 -2.81 -15.62 2.46
C PRO A 63 -1.35 -15.56 2.88
N GLU A 64 -1.08 -14.86 3.98
CA GLU A 64 0.26 -14.65 4.55
C GLU A 64 0.98 -15.97 4.87
N GLU A 65 0.25 -17.00 5.29
CA GLU A 65 0.80 -18.32 5.60
C GLU A 65 1.50 -19.00 4.42
N TYR A 66 1.12 -18.67 3.18
CA TYR A 66 1.73 -19.25 1.98
C TYR A 66 2.97 -18.51 1.50
N TRP A 67 3.15 -17.26 1.88
CA TRP A 67 4.33 -16.46 1.58
C TRP A 67 4.55 -15.41 2.66
N THR A 68 5.12 -15.88 3.77
CA THR A 68 5.30 -15.11 5.00
C THR A 68 6.26 -13.94 4.82
N TYR A 69 5.92 -12.81 5.45
CA TYR A 69 6.73 -11.60 5.42
C TYR A 69 8.11 -11.82 6.05
N THR A 70 9.12 -11.31 5.36
CA THR A 70 10.48 -11.18 5.88
C THR A 70 11.14 -9.95 5.27
N ASP A 71 12.01 -9.30 6.02
CA ASP A 71 12.87 -8.20 5.61
C ASP A 71 14.34 -8.62 5.48
N GLU A 72 14.64 -9.90 5.70
CA GLU A 72 15.98 -10.45 5.53
C GLU A 72 16.48 -10.27 4.11
N ALA A 73 17.65 -9.63 3.94
CA ALA A 73 18.24 -9.28 2.65
C ALA A 73 18.33 -10.43 1.64
N LYS A 74 18.52 -11.67 2.11
CA LYS A 74 18.61 -12.87 1.27
C LYS A 74 17.25 -13.48 0.91
N SER A 75 16.18 -13.08 1.57
CA SER A 75 14.88 -13.75 1.51
C SER A 75 13.78 -12.88 0.93
N PHE A 76 13.76 -11.58 1.23
CA PHE A 76 12.64 -10.70 0.83
C PHE A 76 12.49 -10.52 -0.70
N ASP A 77 13.54 -10.74 -1.49
CA ASP A 77 13.52 -10.56 -2.95
C ASP A 77 13.40 -11.89 -3.73
N LYS A 78 13.17 -13.00 -3.01
CA LYS A 78 12.92 -14.29 -3.66
C LYS A 78 11.61 -14.24 -4.45
N GLU A 79 11.58 -15.00 -5.55
CA GLU A 79 10.37 -15.15 -6.36
C GLU A 79 9.39 -16.08 -5.66
N PRO A 80 8.12 -15.70 -5.49
CA PRO A 80 7.09 -16.58 -4.96
C PRO A 80 6.89 -17.81 -5.87
N PRO A 81 6.60 -18.98 -5.32
CA PRO A 81 6.31 -20.17 -6.12
C PRO A 81 5.00 -20.01 -6.91
N ALA A 82 4.88 -20.73 -8.03
CA ALA A 82 3.71 -20.69 -8.90
C ALA A 82 2.38 -20.93 -8.17
N PHE A 83 2.39 -21.73 -7.12
CA PHE A 83 1.24 -21.97 -6.24
C PHE A 83 0.70 -20.65 -5.64
N CYS A 84 1.58 -19.75 -5.17
CA CYS A 84 1.15 -18.46 -4.61
C CYS A 84 0.43 -17.62 -5.66
N TYR A 85 0.91 -17.59 -6.89
CA TYR A 85 0.25 -16.89 -8.00
C TYR A 85 -1.11 -17.47 -8.33
N ALA A 86 -1.22 -18.81 -8.40
CA ALA A 86 -2.49 -19.48 -8.66
C ALA A 86 -3.50 -19.22 -7.55
N PHE A 87 -3.08 -19.30 -6.29
CA PHE A 87 -3.97 -19.10 -5.15
C PHE A 87 -4.40 -17.62 -4.98
N ALA A 88 -3.49 -16.70 -5.29
CA ALA A 88 -3.74 -15.25 -5.21
C ALA A 88 -4.94 -14.80 -6.05
N GLN A 89 -5.23 -15.50 -7.14
CA GLN A 89 -6.38 -15.20 -8.01
C GLN A 89 -7.74 -15.27 -7.31
N ASN A 90 -7.84 -15.98 -6.19
CA ASN A 90 -9.05 -16.00 -5.37
C ASN A 90 -9.33 -14.65 -4.67
N TYR A 91 -8.34 -13.78 -4.58
CA TYR A 91 -8.39 -12.50 -3.87
C TYR A 91 -7.90 -11.36 -4.76
N GLN A 92 -8.42 -11.30 -5.98
CA GLN A 92 -8.14 -10.21 -6.92
C GLN A 92 -9.04 -8.99 -6.69
N ALA A 93 -8.46 -7.81 -6.82
CA ALA A 93 -9.25 -6.60 -6.96
C ALA A 93 -9.91 -6.56 -8.35
N ILE A 94 -11.17 -6.17 -8.42
CA ILE A 94 -11.91 -6.08 -9.71
C ILE A 94 -11.38 -4.88 -10.52
N LYS A 95 -11.22 -3.74 -9.86
CA LYS A 95 -10.74 -2.49 -10.46
C LYS A 95 -10.24 -1.54 -9.41
N TYR A 96 -9.44 -0.59 -9.82
CA TYR A 96 -9.05 0.58 -9.02
C TYR A 96 -9.21 1.86 -9.83
N PHE A 97 -9.26 2.98 -9.14
CA PHE A 97 -9.31 4.29 -9.77
C PHE A 97 -8.55 5.32 -8.93
N ARG A 98 -8.19 6.41 -9.57
CA ARG A 98 -7.43 7.49 -8.98
C ARG A 98 -8.36 8.63 -8.55
N HIS A 99 -8.21 9.10 -7.30
CA HIS A 99 -8.99 10.24 -6.79
C HIS A 99 -8.41 11.59 -7.23
N ASP A 100 -7.12 11.66 -7.53
CA ASP A 100 -6.34 12.86 -7.80
C ASP A 100 -5.78 12.91 -9.25
N PRO A 101 -6.62 12.80 -10.30
CA PRO A 101 -6.13 13.00 -11.65
C PRO A 101 -5.52 14.41 -11.79
N PRO A 102 -4.57 14.63 -12.75
CA PRO A 102 -3.96 15.93 -12.98
C PRO A 102 -4.99 17.06 -13.03
N GLY A 103 -4.71 18.17 -12.32
CA GLY A 103 -5.62 19.31 -12.23
C GLY A 103 -6.68 19.22 -11.12
N THR A 104 -6.70 18.15 -10.33
CA THR A 104 -7.61 18.06 -9.17
C THR A 104 -7.13 18.99 -8.06
N SER A 105 -7.97 19.94 -7.62
CA SER A 105 -7.68 20.80 -6.48
C SER A 105 -7.69 20.02 -5.16
N ALA A 106 -6.95 20.49 -4.15
CA ALA A 106 -6.92 19.89 -2.83
C ALA A 106 -8.32 19.76 -2.20
N ASN A 107 -9.14 20.80 -2.31
CA ASN A 107 -10.51 20.77 -1.78
C ASN A 107 -11.39 19.72 -2.48
N THR A 108 -11.26 19.62 -3.81
CA THR A 108 -11.99 18.60 -4.60
C THR A 108 -11.53 17.20 -4.20
N LEU A 109 -10.22 16.99 -4.02
CA LEU A 109 -9.67 15.71 -3.59
C LEU A 109 -10.20 15.32 -2.21
N VAL A 110 -10.11 16.22 -1.23
CA VAL A 110 -10.63 15.97 0.13
C VAL A 110 -12.13 15.67 0.10
N GLY A 111 -12.91 16.39 -0.69
CA GLY A 111 -14.33 16.12 -0.89
C GLY A 111 -14.60 14.71 -1.42
N LYS A 112 -13.90 14.32 -2.49
CA LYS A 112 -13.98 12.95 -3.05
C LYS A 112 -13.64 11.88 -2.02
N VAL A 113 -12.49 12.03 -1.32
CA VAL A 113 -12.06 11.05 -0.31
C VAL A 113 -13.11 10.91 0.80
N LYS A 114 -13.64 12.02 1.31
CA LYS A 114 -14.72 11.99 2.32
C LYS A 114 -15.97 11.27 1.82
N THR A 115 -16.38 11.53 0.59
CA THR A 115 -17.54 10.85 -0.03
C THR A 115 -17.32 9.34 -0.12
N TYR A 116 -16.16 8.91 -0.62
CA TYR A 116 -15.89 7.47 -0.73
C TYR A 116 -15.76 6.80 0.64
N LEU A 117 -15.13 7.46 1.62
CA LEU A 117 -15.07 6.95 3.00
C LEU A 117 -16.45 6.80 3.62
N SER A 118 -17.37 7.77 3.41
CA SER A 118 -18.75 7.67 3.93
C SER A 118 -19.55 6.53 3.28
N LEU A 119 -19.17 6.12 2.06
CA LEU A 119 -19.71 4.93 1.40
C LEU A 119 -19.01 3.62 1.82
N GLY A 120 -18.03 3.71 2.71
CA GLY A 120 -17.27 2.55 3.18
C GLY A 120 -16.20 2.07 2.18
N HIS A 121 -15.63 2.98 1.40
CA HIS A 121 -14.54 2.69 0.47
C HIS A 121 -13.27 3.42 0.91
N PRO A 122 -12.32 2.73 1.59
CA PRO A 122 -11.04 3.30 1.95
C PRO A 122 -10.18 3.57 0.71
N ALA A 123 -9.20 4.44 0.86
CA ALA A 123 -8.24 4.77 -0.18
C ALA A 123 -6.81 4.64 0.35
N MET A 124 -5.89 4.17 -0.50
CA MET A 124 -4.45 4.30 -0.26
C MET A 124 -4.01 5.73 -0.58
N PHE A 125 -3.11 6.26 0.21
CA PHE A 125 -2.51 7.58 -0.05
C PHE A 125 -1.05 7.61 0.37
N GLY A 126 -0.28 8.51 -0.23
CA GLY A 126 1.07 8.88 0.20
C GLY A 126 1.05 10.28 0.80
N PHE A 127 1.97 10.54 1.70
CA PHE A 127 2.16 11.87 2.28
C PHE A 127 3.64 12.14 2.58
N THR A 128 4.00 13.41 2.63
CA THR A 128 5.35 13.81 3.01
C THR A 128 5.57 13.55 4.49
N VAL A 129 6.63 12.82 4.81
CA VAL A 129 7.00 12.50 6.19
C VAL A 129 7.98 13.56 6.70
N TYR A 130 7.60 14.28 7.74
CA TYR A 130 8.44 15.24 8.44
C TYR A 130 9.03 14.64 9.72
N SER A 131 10.13 15.18 10.23
CA SER A 131 10.79 14.69 11.44
C SER A 131 9.88 14.67 12.67
N SER A 132 8.87 15.52 12.70
CA SER A 132 7.83 15.53 13.75
C SER A 132 7.03 14.21 13.87
N ILE A 133 7.10 13.33 12.87
CA ILE A 133 6.41 12.03 12.92
C ILE A 133 6.92 11.14 14.05
N GLU A 134 8.16 11.33 14.51
CA GLU A 134 8.72 10.58 15.65
C GLU A 134 7.89 10.74 16.93
N GLN A 135 7.17 11.85 17.07
CA GLN A 135 6.26 12.07 18.19
C GLN A 135 5.07 11.11 18.17
N ALA A 136 4.72 10.58 17.01
CA ALA A 136 3.63 9.63 16.87
C ALA A 136 3.92 8.28 17.55
N GLU A 137 5.19 7.88 17.68
CA GLU A 137 5.59 6.69 18.42
C GLU A 137 5.08 6.72 19.87
N LYS A 138 5.14 7.89 20.52
CA LYS A 138 4.72 8.06 21.91
C LYS A 138 3.24 8.38 22.07
N THR A 139 2.67 9.10 21.13
CA THR A 139 1.33 9.70 21.26
C THR A 139 0.26 8.99 20.41
N GLY A 140 0.67 8.18 19.42
CA GLY A 140 -0.21 7.62 18.40
C GLY A 140 -0.78 8.68 17.44
N ARG A 141 -0.32 9.94 17.52
CA ARG A 141 -0.81 11.05 16.70
C ARG A 141 0.30 11.63 15.85
N ILE A 142 0.07 11.74 14.56
CA ILE A 142 0.97 12.44 13.64
C ILE A 142 0.73 13.96 13.82
N PRO A 143 1.71 14.71 14.31
CA PRO A 143 1.55 16.15 14.49
C PRO A 143 1.54 16.85 13.14
N PHE A 144 0.79 17.96 13.07
CA PHE A 144 0.83 18.82 11.90
C PHE A 144 2.20 19.54 11.84
N PRO A 145 2.90 19.58 10.70
CA PRO A 145 4.19 20.24 10.61
C PRO A 145 4.05 21.75 10.84
N SER A 146 4.80 22.28 11.82
CA SER A 146 4.65 23.67 12.28
C SER A 146 5.58 24.67 11.59
N SER A 147 6.60 24.23 10.85
CA SER A 147 7.53 25.10 10.14
C SER A 147 8.21 24.41 8.95
N SER A 148 8.64 25.21 7.98
CA SER A 148 9.43 24.76 6.82
C SER A 148 10.84 24.26 7.19
N SER A 149 11.26 24.42 8.45
CA SER A 149 12.56 23.99 8.96
C SER A 149 12.56 22.54 9.50
N GLN A 150 11.43 21.88 9.52
CA GLN A 150 11.39 20.45 9.85
C GLN A 150 11.98 19.64 8.70
N GLY A 151 13.07 18.93 8.96
CA GLY A 151 13.70 18.05 7.97
C GLY A 151 12.70 17.04 7.41
N ILE A 152 12.76 16.80 6.12
CA ILE A 152 12.00 15.72 5.50
C ILE A 152 12.67 14.40 5.90
N PHE A 153 11.93 13.50 6.49
CA PHE A 153 12.42 12.15 6.78
C PHE A 153 12.52 11.39 5.46
N THR A 154 13.73 11.21 4.96
CA THR A 154 14.00 10.42 3.75
C THR A 154 14.19 8.93 4.05
N THR A 155 13.41 8.35 4.94
CA THR A 155 13.29 6.91 5.02
C THR A 155 12.24 6.45 4.02
N GLY A 156 12.65 6.36 2.76
CA GLY A 156 12.01 5.66 1.68
C GLY A 156 10.48 5.82 1.60
N VAL A 157 10.06 6.69 0.80
CA VAL A 157 8.94 6.72 -0.13
C VAL A 157 8.37 8.13 -0.22
N ALA A 158 9.02 8.96 -0.99
CA ALA A 158 8.26 10.02 -1.65
C ALA A 158 7.44 9.34 -2.75
N ILE A 159 6.18 9.11 -2.49
CA ILE A 159 5.25 8.77 -3.56
C ILE A 159 4.84 10.10 -4.16
N THR A 160 5.65 10.59 -5.08
CA THR A 160 5.19 11.57 -6.05
C THR A 160 4.33 10.80 -7.02
N GLY A 161 3.02 11.08 -7.02
CA GLY A 161 2.15 10.56 -8.06
C GLY A 161 2.55 11.16 -9.41
N GLU A 162 3.06 10.39 -10.32
CA GLU A 162 2.93 10.58 -11.75
C GLU A 162 1.82 9.68 -12.29
#